data_c596c7dd8c760748db21357c072344dd
#
_entry.id   c596c7dd8c760748db21357c072344dd
#
_cell.length_a   1.000
_cell.length_b   1.000
_cell.length_c   1.000
_cell.angle_alpha   90.00
_cell.angle_beta   90.00
_cell.angle_gamma   90.00
#
_symmetry.space_group_name_H-M   'P 1'
#
loop_
_entity.id
_entity.type
_entity.pdbx_description
1 polymer ?
#
loop_
_entity_poly.entity_id
_entity_poly.type
_entity_poly.pdbx_seq_one_letter_code
_entity_poly.pdbx_strand_id
1 'polypeptide(L)'
;MAIRNFSGQRMNPGERTKALLQGQTVDRVGLFLFARGFCARNTGVSLMEFYTDPKANLEAQIWTAQMYGNDERLKFGFASSIAWDFGGEIKMPITEFDQTPMVVQYPVQSEEDGWKLEIPHVKEAGMVPLNMAFCRLQEKEGLVKTISIGAPFMNAANVCGLEKLLKWMYKKPDLAHHLLRLVTDYGIGLARYWMETFGPESIEFRTSTPTSSNQVISPKHFKEFSLPYLKELHEKVLAMGVGYFYTHICGDQNLNLPYYRDVPFGDPGIASFGHEVDLTKAIEFLGDKCIIVGNVEPRLILMGSPDEVYEASKECIEKGKKAERGFMLGPGCELPPTSPAGNVWAMRKAIDDFG
;
A
#
# COMPACT_ATOMS: atom_id res chain seq x y z
N MET A 1 -6.88 -1.53 22.44
CA MET A 1 -8.32 -1.89 22.30
C MET A 1 -8.41 -3.05 21.30
N ALA A 2 -8.81 -4.24 21.73
CA ALA A 2 -8.84 -5.41 20.83
C ALA A 2 -9.96 -5.25 19.77
N ILE A 3 -9.65 -5.55 18.51
CA ILE A 3 -10.65 -5.59 17.45
C ILE A 3 -11.57 -6.80 17.72
N ARG A 4 -12.86 -6.53 17.93
CA ARG A 4 -13.85 -7.57 18.24
C ARG A 4 -14.43 -8.21 16.98
N ASN A 5 -14.85 -9.46 17.08
CA ASN A 5 -15.55 -10.15 16.00
C ASN A 5 -16.96 -9.59 15.81
N PHE A 6 -17.42 -9.56 14.55
CA PHE A 6 -18.84 -9.40 14.27
C PHE A 6 -19.62 -10.63 14.75
N SER A 7 -20.89 -10.41 15.11
CA SER A 7 -21.79 -11.51 15.47
C SER A 7 -21.82 -12.56 14.35
N GLY A 8 -21.54 -13.81 14.70
CA GLY A 8 -21.51 -14.93 13.75
C GLY A 8 -20.17 -15.25 13.09
N GLN A 9 -19.12 -14.43 13.27
CA GLN A 9 -17.79 -14.72 12.74
C GLN A 9 -16.97 -15.57 13.72
N ARG A 10 -16.22 -16.55 13.17
CA ARG A 10 -15.34 -17.45 13.94
C ARG A 10 -13.95 -16.85 14.17
N MET A 11 -13.46 -16.05 13.21
CA MET A 11 -12.14 -15.43 13.23
C MET A 11 -12.22 -13.90 13.33
N ASN A 12 -11.31 -13.28 14.08
CA ASN A 12 -11.10 -11.84 14.04
C ASN A 12 -10.22 -11.46 12.81
N PRO A 13 -10.14 -10.17 12.44
CA PRO A 13 -9.34 -9.73 11.29
C PRO A 13 -7.88 -10.19 11.34
N GLY A 14 -7.22 -10.09 12.49
CA GLY A 14 -5.83 -10.50 12.65
C GLY A 14 -5.62 -12.00 12.48
N GLU A 15 -6.55 -12.82 13.00
CA GLU A 15 -6.53 -14.28 12.84
C GLU A 15 -6.75 -14.67 11.37
N ARG A 16 -7.67 -14.01 10.67
CA ARG A 16 -7.97 -14.31 9.26
C ARG A 16 -6.77 -14.00 8.36
N THR A 17 -6.17 -12.82 8.51
CA THR A 17 -4.96 -12.48 7.75
C THR A 17 -3.81 -13.44 8.05
N LYS A 18 -3.64 -13.84 9.32
CA LYS A 18 -2.62 -14.83 9.71
C LYS A 18 -2.89 -16.20 9.09
N ALA A 19 -4.14 -16.66 9.11
CA ALA A 19 -4.55 -17.92 8.51
C ALA A 19 -4.27 -17.96 7.00
N LEU A 20 -4.62 -16.88 6.26
CA LEU A 20 -4.29 -16.75 4.84
C LEU A 20 -2.79 -16.84 4.58
N LEU A 21 -1.98 -16.12 5.37
CA LEU A 21 -0.50 -16.17 5.25
C LEU A 21 0.08 -17.57 5.57
N GLN A 22 -0.63 -18.39 6.31
CA GLN A 22 -0.25 -19.77 6.65
C GLN A 22 -0.88 -20.81 5.70
N GLY A 23 -1.59 -20.39 4.65
CA GLY A 23 -2.31 -21.28 3.73
C GLY A 23 -3.44 -22.06 4.39
N GLN A 24 -3.99 -21.55 5.49
CA GLN A 24 -5.09 -22.17 6.25
C GLN A 24 -6.46 -21.66 5.75
N THR A 25 -7.48 -22.48 5.93
CA THR A 25 -8.86 -22.11 5.63
C THR A 25 -9.34 -20.97 6.54
N VAL A 26 -10.03 -20.00 5.94
CA VAL A 26 -10.67 -18.88 6.63
C VAL A 26 -12.18 -19.04 6.65
N ASP A 27 -12.84 -18.35 7.58
CA ASP A 27 -14.30 -18.42 7.75
C ASP A 27 -15.09 -17.62 6.71
N ARG A 28 -14.43 -16.70 6.00
CA ARG A 28 -14.97 -15.90 4.89
C ARG A 28 -13.83 -15.25 4.09
N VAL A 29 -14.14 -14.72 2.92
CA VAL A 29 -13.24 -13.80 2.20
C VAL A 29 -12.88 -12.61 3.08
N GLY A 30 -11.61 -12.22 3.11
CA GLY A 30 -11.14 -11.05 3.86
C GLY A 30 -11.66 -9.75 3.24
N LEU A 31 -11.82 -8.72 4.07
CA LEU A 31 -12.10 -7.35 3.63
C LEU A 31 -10.85 -6.49 3.80
N PHE A 32 -10.37 -5.89 2.74
CA PHE A 32 -9.21 -5.00 2.74
C PHE A 32 -9.63 -3.63 2.21
N LEU A 33 -9.99 -2.70 3.11
CA LEU A 33 -10.61 -1.44 2.69
C LEU A 33 -9.62 -0.42 2.11
N PHE A 34 -8.35 -0.55 2.37
CA PHE A 34 -7.36 0.48 2.02
C PHE A 34 -7.85 1.89 2.44
N ALA A 35 -8.43 1.95 3.64
CA ALA A 35 -9.10 3.12 4.16
C ALA A 35 -8.13 4.00 4.95
N ARG A 36 -7.73 5.13 4.40
CA ARG A 36 -6.88 6.15 5.04
C ARG A 36 -7.73 7.35 5.45
N GLY A 37 -7.89 8.31 4.53
CA GLY A 37 -8.72 9.48 4.75
C GLY A 37 -10.18 9.14 5.09
N PHE A 38 -10.69 8.00 4.62
CA PHE A 38 -12.00 7.50 4.99
C PHE A 38 -12.09 7.20 6.51
N CYS A 39 -11.03 6.66 7.14
CA CYS A 39 -11.02 6.43 8.59
C CYS A 39 -11.17 7.75 9.35
N ALA A 40 -10.48 8.81 8.92
CA ALA A 40 -10.61 10.13 9.53
C ALA A 40 -12.05 10.65 9.45
N ARG A 41 -12.65 10.64 8.25
CA ARG A 41 -14.04 11.06 8.03
C ARG A 41 -15.04 10.23 8.85
N ASN A 42 -14.86 8.92 8.86
CA ASN A 42 -15.75 7.99 9.54
C ASN A 42 -15.76 8.17 11.07
N THR A 43 -14.70 8.73 11.63
CA THR A 43 -14.53 8.91 13.08
C THR A 43 -14.57 10.37 13.53
N GLY A 44 -14.69 11.33 12.60
CA GLY A 44 -14.72 12.76 12.89
C GLY A 44 -13.35 13.38 13.21
N VAL A 45 -12.27 12.65 12.99
CA VAL A 45 -10.89 13.17 13.06
C VAL A 45 -10.61 14.00 11.81
N SER A 46 -9.96 15.17 11.95
CA SER A 46 -9.57 15.96 10.78
C SER A 46 -8.50 15.23 9.96
N LEU A 47 -8.47 15.44 8.62
CA LEU A 47 -7.45 14.83 7.79
C LEU A 47 -6.04 15.28 8.18
N MET A 48 -5.87 16.54 8.60
CA MET A 48 -4.60 17.03 9.09
C MET A 48 -4.13 16.24 10.32
N GLU A 49 -5.00 16.10 11.33
CA GLU A 49 -4.68 15.33 12.54
C GLU A 49 -4.41 13.87 12.24
N PHE A 50 -5.21 13.27 11.34
CA PHE A 50 -5.02 11.88 10.89
C PHE A 50 -3.63 11.64 10.29
N TYR A 51 -3.05 12.60 9.56
CA TYR A 51 -1.72 12.46 8.94
C TYR A 51 -0.57 13.00 9.79
N THR A 52 -0.84 13.65 10.92
CA THR A 52 0.20 14.25 11.79
C THR A 52 0.23 13.68 13.21
N ASP A 53 -0.85 13.07 13.69
CA ASP A 53 -0.92 12.44 15.01
C ASP A 53 -1.03 10.89 14.87
N PRO A 54 0.05 10.14 15.20
CA PRO A 54 0.04 8.69 15.16
C PRO A 54 -1.03 8.03 16.03
N LYS A 55 -1.41 8.64 17.17
CA LYS A 55 -2.40 8.08 18.08
C LYS A 55 -3.82 8.26 17.53
N ALA A 56 -4.17 9.47 17.12
CA ALA A 56 -5.47 9.75 16.50
C ALA A 56 -5.68 8.90 15.24
N ASN A 57 -4.63 8.73 14.43
CA ASN A 57 -4.64 7.87 13.26
C ASN A 57 -4.92 6.41 13.63
N LEU A 58 -4.19 5.84 14.61
CA LEU A 58 -4.38 4.45 15.02
C LEU A 58 -5.79 4.20 15.56
N GLU A 59 -6.29 5.08 16.41
CA GLU A 59 -7.64 4.99 16.97
C GLU A 59 -8.71 5.04 15.89
N ALA A 60 -8.59 5.96 14.92
CA ALA A 60 -9.52 6.07 13.79
C ALA A 60 -9.52 4.80 12.91
N GLN A 61 -8.35 4.22 12.64
CA GLN A 61 -8.25 2.96 11.90
C GLN A 61 -8.84 1.77 12.67
N ILE A 62 -8.59 1.66 14.00
CA ILE A 62 -9.17 0.62 14.84
C ILE A 62 -10.71 0.71 14.84
N TRP A 63 -11.27 1.91 15.04
CA TRP A 63 -12.71 2.14 14.98
C TRP A 63 -13.32 1.72 13.65
N THR A 64 -12.71 2.12 12.55
CA THR A 64 -13.17 1.77 11.20
C THR A 64 -13.07 0.26 10.96
N ALA A 65 -11.97 -0.37 11.39
CA ALA A 65 -11.81 -1.81 11.30
C ALA A 65 -12.89 -2.58 12.10
N GLN A 66 -13.22 -2.10 13.30
CA GLN A 66 -14.30 -2.68 14.11
C GLN A 66 -15.67 -2.50 13.46
N MET A 67 -15.93 -1.33 12.85
CA MET A 67 -17.21 -1.02 12.25
C MET A 67 -17.51 -1.89 11.04
N TYR A 68 -16.53 -2.13 10.16
CA TYR A 68 -16.74 -2.85 8.89
C TYR A 68 -16.18 -4.28 8.88
N GLY A 69 -15.44 -4.69 9.91
CA GLY A 69 -14.74 -5.98 9.92
C GLY A 69 -13.57 -6.00 8.92
N ASN A 70 -12.84 -4.87 8.82
CA ASN A 70 -11.69 -4.72 7.93
C ASN A 70 -10.51 -5.56 8.40
N ASP A 71 -10.01 -6.43 7.53
CA ASP A 71 -8.89 -7.35 7.78
C ASP A 71 -7.53 -6.74 7.42
N GLU A 72 -7.51 -5.52 6.89
CA GLU A 72 -6.28 -4.80 6.56
C GLU A 72 -5.45 -4.51 7.82
N ARG A 73 -4.15 -4.72 7.73
CA ARG A 73 -3.22 -4.27 8.76
C ARG A 73 -3.10 -2.76 8.74
N LEU A 74 -3.16 -2.16 9.93
CA LEU A 74 -3.19 -0.70 10.10
C LEU A 74 -1.82 -0.09 9.77
N LYS A 75 -1.82 1.04 9.08
CA LYS A 75 -0.58 1.70 8.60
C LYS A 75 -0.68 3.21 8.73
N PHE A 76 0.38 3.85 9.20
CA PHE A 76 0.56 5.29 9.19
C PHE A 76 1.23 5.78 7.90
N GLY A 77 1.16 7.08 7.64
CA GLY A 77 1.85 7.74 6.52
C GLY A 77 1.02 7.80 5.23
N PHE A 78 1.62 8.38 4.22
CA PHE A 78 1.04 8.65 2.90
C PHE A 78 2.04 8.36 1.78
N ALA A 79 1.55 8.27 0.54
CA ALA A 79 2.33 7.78 -0.60
C ALA A 79 3.56 8.64 -0.97
N SER A 80 3.48 9.96 -0.73
CA SER A 80 4.56 10.91 -1.05
C SER A 80 5.49 11.25 0.13
N SER A 81 5.40 10.53 1.25
CA SER A 81 6.19 10.83 2.46
C SER A 81 7.70 10.83 2.24
N ILE A 82 8.20 10.04 1.30
CA ILE A 82 9.64 10.00 0.98
C ILE A 82 10.18 11.36 0.47
N ALA A 83 9.35 12.18 -0.17
CA ALA A 83 9.79 13.52 -0.54
C ALA A 83 10.15 14.34 0.70
N TRP A 84 9.39 14.19 1.78
CA TRP A 84 9.69 14.84 3.05
C TRP A 84 10.96 14.26 3.70
N ASP A 85 11.13 12.94 3.65
CA ASP A 85 12.32 12.28 4.19
C ASP A 85 13.61 12.82 3.53
N PHE A 86 13.57 13.17 2.24
CA PHE A 86 14.69 13.76 1.49
C PHE A 86 14.73 15.31 1.54
N GLY A 87 13.94 15.95 2.42
CA GLY A 87 13.96 17.41 2.61
C GLY A 87 13.03 18.21 1.72
N GLY A 88 12.08 17.57 1.02
CA GLY A 88 11.03 18.23 0.27
C GLY A 88 9.93 18.80 1.18
N GLU A 89 9.12 19.69 0.64
CA GLU A 89 8.01 20.30 1.37
C GLU A 89 6.68 19.61 1.07
N ILE A 90 5.92 19.33 2.13
CA ILE A 90 4.62 18.67 2.09
C ILE A 90 3.54 19.64 2.56
N LYS A 91 2.50 19.78 1.76
CA LYS A 91 1.26 20.42 2.16
C LYS A 91 0.32 19.37 2.73
N MET A 92 -0.02 19.53 4.01
CA MET A 92 -1.02 18.69 4.68
C MET A 92 -2.43 19.06 4.20
N PRO A 93 -3.38 18.11 4.20
CA PRO A 93 -4.77 18.37 3.83
C PRO A 93 -5.42 19.34 4.83
N ILE A 94 -6.11 20.35 4.31
CA ILE A 94 -6.74 21.41 5.12
C ILE A 94 -8.26 21.25 5.11
N THR A 95 -8.81 20.77 3.97
CA THR A 95 -10.25 20.65 3.77
C THR A 95 -10.70 19.19 3.78
N GLU A 96 -11.98 18.98 3.98
CA GLU A 96 -12.59 17.65 3.90
C GLU A 96 -12.60 17.04 2.49
N PHE A 97 -12.30 17.83 1.46
CA PHE A 97 -12.21 17.40 0.08
C PHE A 97 -10.79 17.02 -0.34
N ASP A 98 -9.79 17.37 0.46
CA ASP A 98 -8.43 16.91 0.26
C ASP A 98 -8.39 15.39 0.52
N GLN A 99 -7.59 14.66 -0.24
CA GLN A 99 -7.50 13.22 -0.07
C GLN A 99 -6.27 12.80 0.75
N THR A 100 -5.11 13.37 0.44
CA THR A 100 -3.83 12.98 1.03
C THR A 100 -2.86 14.16 1.00
N PRO A 101 -1.81 14.16 1.85
CA PRO A 101 -0.73 15.14 1.76
C PRO A 101 -0.05 15.16 0.39
N MET A 102 0.32 16.35 -0.08
CA MET A 102 0.88 16.57 -1.42
C MET A 102 2.26 17.20 -1.35
N VAL A 103 3.15 16.81 -2.27
CA VAL A 103 4.46 17.45 -2.44
C VAL A 103 4.24 18.82 -3.09
N VAL A 104 4.68 19.90 -2.45
CA VAL A 104 4.67 21.26 -3.00
C VAL A 104 6.04 21.70 -3.46
N GLN A 105 7.10 21.14 -2.87
CA GLN A 105 8.46 21.34 -3.33
C GLN A 105 9.24 20.01 -3.29
N TYR A 106 9.69 19.57 -4.45
CA TYR A 106 10.53 18.36 -4.56
C TYR A 106 11.96 18.65 -4.08
N PRO A 107 12.64 17.70 -3.40
CA PRO A 107 14.06 17.86 -3.01
C PRO A 107 14.98 18.15 -4.18
N VAL A 108 14.74 17.52 -5.33
CA VAL A 108 15.55 17.65 -6.53
C VAL A 108 14.82 18.55 -7.55
N GLN A 109 15.37 19.75 -7.77
CA GLN A 109 14.83 20.73 -8.72
C GLN A 109 15.61 20.74 -10.04
N SER A 110 16.90 20.41 -10.03
CA SER A 110 17.81 20.42 -11.17
C SER A 110 18.59 19.12 -11.31
N GLU A 111 19.33 18.95 -12.41
CA GLU A 111 20.27 17.84 -12.59
C GLU A 111 21.40 17.88 -11.54
N GLU A 112 21.87 19.09 -11.20
CA GLU A 112 22.91 19.29 -10.19
C GLU A 112 22.44 18.83 -8.81
N ASP A 113 21.20 19.17 -8.41
CA ASP A 113 20.61 18.69 -7.17
C ASP A 113 20.51 17.16 -7.16
N GLY A 114 20.14 16.57 -8.31
CA GLY A 114 20.03 15.12 -8.44
C GLY A 114 21.36 14.40 -8.21
N TRP A 115 22.47 14.92 -8.74
CA TRP A 115 23.79 14.34 -8.54
C TRP A 115 24.35 14.59 -7.14
N LYS A 116 23.94 15.66 -6.46
CA LYS A 116 24.35 16.00 -5.10
C LYS A 116 23.47 15.41 -4.01
N LEU A 117 22.35 14.78 -4.40
CA LEU A 117 21.42 14.20 -3.43
C LEU A 117 22.12 13.13 -2.60
N GLU A 118 22.01 13.24 -1.29
CA GLU A 118 22.53 12.26 -0.35
C GLU A 118 21.39 11.53 0.36
N ILE A 119 21.68 10.31 0.81
CA ILE A 119 20.72 9.52 1.62
C ILE A 119 20.60 10.19 2.99
N PRO A 120 19.39 10.60 3.42
CA PRO A 120 19.20 11.22 4.71
C PRO A 120 19.46 10.24 5.86
N HIS A 121 19.75 10.79 7.04
CA HIS A 121 19.86 9.98 8.25
C HIS A 121 18.50 9.38 8.61
N VAL A 122 18.35 8.07 8.42
CA VAL A 122 17.05 7.35 8.45
C VAL A 122 16.22 7.67 9.69
N LYS A 123 16.82 7.72 10.88
CA LYS A 123 16.09 7.90 12.15
C LYS A 123 15.46 9.28 12.33
N GLU A 124 15.96 10.29 11.62
CA GLU A 124 15.58 11.70 11.75
C GLU A 124 14.82 12.22 10.52
N ALA A 125 14.77 11.42 9.45
CA ALA A 125 14.20 11.82 8.17
C ALA A 125 12.68 12.03 8.27
N GLY A 126 12.21 13.18 7.86
CA GLY A 126 10.82 13.59 7.62
C GLY A 126 9.73 12.85 8.42
N MET A 127 9.10 11.88 7.77
CA MET A 127 7.98 11.10 8.33
C MET A 127 8.44 9.96 9.27
N VAL A 128 9.72 9.58 9.27
CA VAL A 128 10.22 8.40 9.98
C VAL A 128 9.95 8.42 11.49
N PRO A 129 10.17 9.54 12.23
CA PRO A 129 9.85 9.60 13.66
C PRO A 129 8.37 9.36 13.97
N LEU A 130 7.45 9.88 13.14
CA LEU A 130 6.01 9.67 13.30
C LEU A 130 5.61 8.21 12.99
N ASN A 131 6.18 7.61 11.95
CA ASN A 131 6.00 6.19 11.65
C ASN A 131 6.51 5.31 12.79
N MET A 132 7.65 5.65 13.39
CA MET A 132 8.19 4.93 14.54
C MET A 132 7.26 5.04 15.76
N ALA A 133 6.74 6.24 16.05
CA ALA A 133 5.78 6.46 17.12
C ALA A 133 4.51 5.63 16.91
N PHE A 134 3.99 5.58 15.68
CA PHE A 134 2.84 4.74 15.33
C PHE A 134 3.12 3.25 15.55
N CYS A 135 4.27 2.74 15.08
CA CYS A 135 4.64 1.34 15.29
C CYS A 135 4.83 0.98 16.77
N ARG A 136 5.30 1.94 17.60
CA ARG A 136 5.34 1.74 19.06
C ARG A 136 3.94 1.66 19.69
N LEU A 137 2.96 2.38 19.16
CA LEU A 137 1.56 2.23 19.57
C LEU A 137 1.00 0.88 19.13
N GLN A 138 1.27 0.45 17.89
CA GLN A 138 0.90 -0.90 17.43
C GLN A 138 1.49 -2.00 18.32
N GLU A 139 2.75 -1.86 18.75
CA GLU A 139 3.41 -2.79 19.66
C GLU A 139 2.67 -2.89 21.01
N LYS A 140 2.27 -1.75 21.59
CA LYS A 140 1.50 -1.72 22.85
C LYS A 140 0.13 -2.37 22.75
N GLU A 141 -0.50 -2.28 21.56
CA GLU A 141 -1.79 -2.92 21.27
C GLU A 141 -1.65 -4.37 20.80
N GLY A 142 -0.43 -4.93 20.73
CA GLY A 142 -0.18 -6.29 20.24
C GLY A 142 -0.45 -6.46 18.73
N LEU A 143 -0.41 -5.37 17.97
CA LEU A 143 -0.63 -5.37 16.53
C LEU A 143 0.67 -5.57 15.75
N VAL A 144 0.55 -6.09 14.52
CA VAL A 144 1.67 -6.15 13.57
C VAL A 144 2.06 -4.73 13.16
N LYS A 145 3.35 -4.43 13.21
CA LYS A 145 3.91 -3.15 12.78
C LYS A 145 3.91 -3.09 11.26
N THR A 146 3.30 -2.07 10.70
CA THR A 146 3.19 -1.93 9.26
C THR A 146 3.82 -0.64 8.80
N ILE A 147 4.79 -0.72 7.89
CA ILE A 147 5.51 0.41 7.34
C ILE A 147 5.60 0.34 5.81
N SER A 148 5.34 1.46 5.13
CA SER A 148 5.64 1.59 3.71
C SER A 148 7.07 2.05 3.52
N ILE A 149 7.85 1.29 2.75
CA ILE A 149 9.18 1.70 2.30
C ILE A 149 9.16 2.19 0.85
N GLY A 150 7.96 2.18 0.23
CA GLY A 150 7.73 2.57 -1.15
C GLY A 150 8.40 1.67 -2.18
N ALA A 151 7.98 1.74 -3.43
CA ALA A 151 8.71 1.14 -4.54
C ALA A 151 9.74 2.14 -5.10
N PRO A 152 10.95 1.72 -5.49
CA PRO A 152 12.02 2.65 -5.88
C PRO A 152 11.64 3.63 -6.98
N PHE A 153 10.91 3.20 -8.02
CA PHE A 153 10.49 4.10 -9.09
C PHE A 153 9.51 5.18 -8.61
N MET A 154 8.54 4.82 -7.76
CA MET A 154 7.64 5.78 -7.11
C MET A 154 8.41 6.73 -6.19
N ASN A 155 9.36 6.20 -5.43
CA ASN A 155 10.18 6.99 -4.52
C ASN A 155 11.03 8.01 -5.28
N ALA A 156 11.68 7.61 -6.38
CA ALA A 156 12.44 8.53 -7.24
C ALA A 156 11.52 9.62 -7.85
N ALA A 157 10.31 9.24 -8.30
CA ALA A 157 9.33 10.20 -8.78
C ALA A 157 8.88 11.19 -7.69
N ASN A 158 8.77 10.76 -6.43
CA ASN A 158 8.45 11.64 -5.31
C ASN A 158 9.62 12.56 -4.91
N VAL A 159 10.85 12.16 -5.19
CA VAL A 159 12.04 12.98 -4.87
C VAL A 159 12.30 14.06 -5.94
N CYS A 160 12.11 13.77 -7.22
CA CYS A 160 12.42 14.73 -8.29
C CYS A 160 11.21 15.24 -9.08
N GLY A 161 10.04 14.68 -8.87
CA GLY A 161 8.86 14.89 -9.72
C GLY A 161 8.84 13.92 -10.90
N LEU A 162 7.66 13.31 -11.14
CA LEU A 162 7.49 12.28 -12.18
C LEU A 162 7.91 12.76 -13.57
N GLU A 163 7.53 13.98 -13.96
CA GLU A 163 7.85 14.53 -15.27
C GLU A 163 9.37 14.62 -15.49
N LYS A 164 10.12 15.10 -14.49
CA LYS A 164 11.59 15.16 -14.56
C LYS A 164 12.19 13.76 -14.67
N LEU A 165 11.72 12.81 -13.84
CA LEU A 165 12.20 11.42 -13.89
C LEU A 165 12.01 10.82 -15.28
N LEU A 166 10.80 10.95 -15.85
CA LEU A 166 10.51 10.48 -17.21
C LEU A 166 11.41 11.13 -18.26
N LYS A 167 11.64 12.43 -18.17
CA LYS A 167 12.55 13.14 -19.08
C LYS A 167 13.99 12.63 -18.95
N TRP A 168 14.45 12.38 -17.73
CA TRP A 168 15.82 11.89 -17.49
C TRP A 168 16.00 10.44 -17.92
N MET A 169 15.01 9.60 -17.82
CA MET A 169 15.07 8.22 -18.37
C MET A 169 15.47 8.22 -19.86
N TYR A 170 15.04 9.23 -20.64
CA TYR A 170 15.38 9.35 -22.07
C TYR A 170 16.66 10.14 -22.33
N LYS A 171 16.88 11.23 -21.58
CA LYS A 171 17.93 12.20 -21.88
C LYS A 171 19.18 12.06 -21.00
N LYS A 172 19.03 11.52 -19.82
CA LYS A 172 20.07 11.40 -18.77
C LYS A 172 19.85 10.10 -17.99
N PRO A 173 19.89 8.92 -18.65
CA PRO A 173 19.57 7.64 -18.00
C PRO A 173 20.44 7.38 -16.76
N ASP A 174 21.72 7.78 -16.78
CA ASP A 174 22.62 7.62 -15.64
C ASP A 174 22.11 8.37 -14.40
N LEU A 175 21.56 9.59 -14.56
CA LEU A 175 20.97 10.34 -13.46
C LEU A 175 19.69 9.65 -12.92
N ALA A 176 18.84 9.14 -13.83
CA ALA A 176 17.65 8.40 -13.41
C ALA A 176 18.05 7.14 -12.62
N HIS A 177 19.03 6.38 -13.08
CA HIS A 177 19.57 5.21 -12.37
C HIS A 177 20.23 5.59 -11.03
N HIS A 178 20.95 6.72 -10.97
CA HIS A 178 21.52 7.22 -9.72
C HIS A 178 20.44 7.51 -8.67
N LEU A 179 19.37 8.22 -9.03
CA LEU A 179 18.26 8.50 -8.12
C LEU A 179 17.54 7.21 -7.69
N LEU A 180 17.30 6.29 -8.62
CA LEU A 180 16.72 4.97 -8.31
C LEU A 180 17.59 4.19 -7.32
N ARG A 181 18.91 4.26 -7.46
CA ARG A 181 19.85 3.62 -6.54
C ARG A 181 19.75 4.22 -5.14
N LEU A 182 19.81 5.55 -5.02
CA LEU A 182 19.73 6.25 -3.73
C LEU A 182 18.44 5.89 -2.96
N VAL A 183 17.28 5.96 -3.62
CA VAL A 183 16.00 5.67 -2.95
C VAL A 183 15.83 4.17 -2.64
N THR A 184 16.47 3.27 -3.39
CA THR A 184 16.51 1.84 -3.09
C THR A 184 17.33 1.59 -1.84
N ASP A 185 18.53 2.16 -1.76
CA ASP A 185 19.43 2.01 -0.61
C ASP A 185 18.81 2.64 0.65
N TYR A 186 18.12 3.78 0.52
CA TYR A 186 17.35 4.36 1.60
C TYR A 186 16.23 3.42 2.09
N GLY A 187 15.43 2.84 1.18
CA GLY A 187 14.38 1.89 1.53
C GLY A 187 14.92 0.66 2.26
N ILE A 188 16.08 0.14 1.84
CA ILE A 188 16.77 -0.96 2.53
C ILE A 188 17.25 -0.53 3.93
N GLY A 189 17.79 0.69 4.06
CA GLY A 189 18.19 1.27 5.34
C GLY A 189 17.01 1.45 6.30
N LEU A 190 15.88 1.92 5.76
CA LEU A 190 14.63 2.07 6.51
C LEU A 190 14.13 0.70 7.00
N ALA A 191 14.10 -0.31 6.14
CA ALA A 191 13.71 -1.66 6.52
C ALA A 191 14.63 -2.21 7.64
N ARG A 192 15.95 -2.04 7.51
CA ARG A 192 16.91 -2.46 8.54
C ARG A 192 16.63 -1.80 9.88
N TYR A 193 16.36 -0.50 9.91
CA TYR A 193 16.05 0.21 11.16
C TYR A 193 14.81 -0.36 11.88
N TRP A 194 13.74 -0.70 11.14
CA TRP A 194 12.57 -1.36 11.71
C TRP A 194 12.87 -2.77 12.20
N MET A 195 13.64 -3.53 11.42
CA MET A 195 14.05 -4.90 11.77
C MET A 195 14.88 -4.95 13.05
N GLU A 196 15.84 -4.05 13.19
CA GLU A 196 16.67 -3.92 14.41
C GLU A 196 15.84 -3.51 15.62
N THR A 197 14.73 -2.77 15.39
CA THR A 197 13.91 -2.22 16.47
C THR A 197 12.86 -3.23 16.98
N PHE A 198 12.20 -3.98 16.08
CA PHE A 198 11.02 -4.78 16.40
C PHE A 198 11.19 -6.28 16.13
N GLY A 199 12.22 -6.68 15.41
CA GLY A 199 12.41 -8.05 14.91
C GLY A 199 11.54 -8.38 13.69
N PRO A 200 11.93 -9.41 12.90
CA PRO A 200 11.33 -9.71 11.60
C PRO A 200 9.89 -10.21 11.64
N GLU A 201 9.55 -11.00 12.66
CA GLU A 201 8.28 -11.74 12.71
C GLU A 201 7.05 -10.84 12.95
N SER A 202 7.28 -9.60 13.39
CA SER A 202 6.22 -8.68 13.79
C SER A 202 6.00 -7.51 12.83
N ILE A 203 6.62 -7.54 11.66
CA ILE A 203 6.61 -6.41 10.71
C ILE A 203 6.02 -6.84 9.37
N GLU A 204 5.20 -5.96 8.79
CA GLU A 204 4.78 -6.00 7.39
C GLU A 204 5.38 -4.81 6.66
N PHE A 205 6.21 -5.07 5.64
CA PHE A 205 6.66 -4.03 4.73
C PHE A 205 5.73 -3.88 3.55
N ARG A 206 5.48 -2.62 3.15
CA ARG A 206 4.63 -2.28 2.01
C ARG A 206 5.38 -1.52 0.94
N THR A 207 5.12 -1.90 -0.32
CA THR A 207 5.52 -1.18 -1.51
C THR A 207 4.31 -0.84 -2.38
N SER A 208 4.45 0.15 -3.27
CA SER A 208 3.38 0.55 -4.20
C SER A 208 3.97 1.04 -5.51
N THR A 209 3.35 0.70 -6.65
CA THR A 209 3.93 0.90 -7.98
C THR A 209 3.04 1.72 -8.95
N PRO A 210 2.35 2.80 -8.52
CA PRO A 210 1.44 3.55 -9.38
C PRO A 210 2.15 4.24 -10.55
N THR A 211 3.34 4.79 -10.30
CA THR A 211 4.09 5.58 -11.28
C THR A 211 4.77 4.76 -12.36
N SER A 212 4.81 3.43 -12.21
CA SER A 212 5.35 2.50 -13.22
C SER A 212 4.28 1.72 -13.98
N SER A 213 3.02 2.18 -13.96
CA SER A 213 1.92 1.60 -14.73
C SER A 213 2.09 1.80 -16.24
N ASN A 214 1.36 1.00 -17.03
CA ASN A 214 1.39 1.08 -18.50
C ASN A 214 0.84 2.40 -19.04
N GLN A 215 0.08 3.14 -18.23
CA GLN A 215 -0.37 4.50 -18.54
C GLN A 215 0.75 5.54 -18.43
N VAL A 216 1.83 5.24 -17.71
CA VAL A 216 2.95 6.15 -17.43
C VAL A 216 4.21 5.76 -18.19
N ILE A 217 4.60 4.50 -18.15
CA ILE A 217 5.80 3.98 -18.83
C ILE A 217 5.51 2.71 -19.63
N SER A 218 6.28 2.50 -20.70
CA SER A 218 6.17 1.27 -21.46
C SER A 218 6.72 0.06 -20.67
N PRO A 219 6.34 -1.19 -21.03
CA PRO A 219 6.94 -2.40 -20.47
C PRO A 219 8.45 -2.47 -20.61
N LYS A 220 9.01 -1.89 -21.70
CA LYS A 220 10.47 -1.77 -21.86
C LYS A 220 11.10 -0.94 -20.75
N HIS A 221 10.55 0.25 -20.48
CA HIS A 221 11.04 1.12 -19.41
C HIS A 221 10.76 0.55 -18.04
N PHE A 222 9.64 -0.15 -17.84
CA PHE A 222 9.38 -0.88 -16.60
C PHE A 222 10.49 -1.90 -16.30
N LYS A 223 10.91 -2.69 -17.30
CA LYS A 223 12.01 -3.67 -17.17
C LYS A 223 13.36 -3.03 -16.89
N GLU A 224 13.60 -1.83 -17.38
CA GLU A 224 14.89 -1.13 -17.24
C GLU A 224 14.97 -0.31 -15.95
N PHE A 225 13.92 0.47 -15.62
CA PHE A 225 13.97 1.48 -14.56
C PHE A 225 13.15 1.12 -13.31
N SER A 226 12.22 0.16 -13.36
CA SER A 226 11.37 -0.16 -12.20
C SER A 226 11.64 -1.55 -11.65
N LEU A 227 11.52 -2.58 -12.47
CA LEU A 227 11.59 -3.98 -12.07
C LEU A 227 12.90 -4.36 -11.34
N PRO A 228 14.11 -3.98 -11.83
CA PRO A 228 15.36 -4.42 -11.20
C PRO A 228 15.50 -3.89 -9.76
N TYR A 229 15.12 -2.65 -9.55
CA TYR A 229 15.19 -1.99 -8.25
C TYR A 229 14.14 -2.50 -7.27
N LEU A 230 12.92 -2.75 -7.74
CA LEU A 230 11.86 -3.36 -6.92
C LEU A 230 12.26 -4.77 -6.48
N LYS A 231 12.78 -5.56 -7.41
CA LYS A 231 13.27 -6.92 -7.15
C LYS A 231 14.39 -6.91 -6.11
N GLU A 232 15.40 -6.09 -6.31
CA GLU A 232 16.53 -5.97 -5.38
C GLU A 232 16.07 -5.53 -3.97
N LEU A 233 15.18 -4.53 -3.89
CA LEU A 233 14.63 -4.08 -2.61
C LEU A 233 13.97 -5.24 -1.87
N HIS A 234 13.10 -5.98 -2.55
CA HIS A 234 12.39 -7.11 -1.96
C HIS A 234 13.37 -8.23 -1.56
N GLU A 235 14.30 -8.62 -2.44
CA GLU A 235 15.32 -9.65 -2.16
C GLU A 235 16.12 -9.32 -0.90
N LYS A 236 16.63 -8.09 -0.80
CA LYS A 236 17.45 -7.67 0.34
C LYS A 236 16.67 -7.60 1.64
N VAL A 237 15.41 -7.15 1.60
CA VAL A 237 14.58 -7.05 2.81
C VAL A 237 14.09 -8.44 3.26
N LEU A 238 13.67 -9.31 2.34
CA LEU A 238 13.32 -10.70 2.67
C LEU A 238 14.52 -11.46 3.26
N ALA A 239 15.73 -11.22 2.75
CA ALA A 239 16.97 -11.79 3.29
C ALA A 239 17.29 -11.36 4.74
N MET A 240 16.65 -10.29 5.24
CA MET A 240 16.73 -9.90 6.65
C MET A 240 15.81 -10.74 7.56
N GLY A 241 15.03 -11.67 7.01
CA GLY A 241 14.16 -12.58 7.76
C GLY A 241 12.68 -12.18 7.80
N VAL A 242 12.26 -11.16 7.02
CA VAL A 242 10.83 -10.82 6.84
C VAL A 242 10.13 -11.93 6.07
N GLY A 243 8.92 -12.29 6.50
CA GLY A 243 8.18 -13.38 5.84
C GLY A 243 7.61 -13.01 4.47
N TYR A 244 7.17 -11.76 4.30
CA TYR A 244 6.47 -11.33 3.08
C TYR A 244 6.41 -9.82 2.92
N PHE A 245 6.05 -9.42 1.69
CA PHE A 245 5.66 -8.05 1.34
C PHE A 245 4.16 -7.97 1.03
N TYR A 246 3.56 -6.83 1.40
CA TYR A 246 2.36 -6.33 0.74
C TYR A 246 2.79 -5.37 -0.37
N THR A 247 2.36 -5.62 -1.61
CA THR A 247 2.64 -4.74 -2.75
C THR A 247 1.35 -4.30 -3.43
N HIS A 248 1.12 -2.98 -3.49
CA HIS A 248 0.01 -2.40 -4.24
C HIS A 248 0.44 -2.12 -5.68
N ILE A 249 -0.06 -2.92 -6.60
CA ILE A 249 0.22 -2.87 -8.04
C ILE A 249 -0.89 -2.01 -8.68
N CYS A 250 -0.71 -0.69 -8.64
CA CYS A 250 -1.72 0.32 -8.96
C CYS A 250 -1.68 0.76 -10.43
N GLY A 251 -2.84 1.18 -10.94
CA GLY A 251 -3.02 1.58 -12.33
C GLY A 251 -3.04 0.41 -13.32
N ASP A 252 -3.07 0.68 -14.61
CA ASP A 252 -3.00 -0.36 -15.61
C ASP A 252 -1.60 -1.01 -15.63
N GLN A 253 -1.54 -2.25 -15.17
CA GLN A 253 -0.33 -3.05 -15.11
C GLN A 253 -0.45 -4.36 -15.95
N ASN A 254 -1.48 -4.45 -16.81
CA ASN A 254 -1.79 -5.68 -17.52
C ASN A 254 -0.60 -6.19 -18.36
N LEU A 255 0.17 -5.29 -19.00
CA LEU A 255 1.36 -5.66 -19.76
C LEU A 255 2.59 -5.96 -18.89
N ASN A 256 2.57 -5.55 -17.63
CA ASN A 256 3.65 -5.76 -16.68
C ASN A 256 3.45 -7.03 -15.81
N LEU A 257 2.24 -7.60 -15.77
CA LEU A 257 1.92 -8.78 -14.94
C LEU A 257 2.92 -9.94 -15.12
N PRO A 258 3.35 -10.31 -16.36
CA PRO A 258 4.33 -11.38 -16.53
C PRO A 258 5.66 -11.11 -15.81
N TYR A 259 6.09 -9.85 -15.73
CA TYR A 259 7.36 -9.49 -15.11
C TYR A 259 7.27 -9.43 -13.58
N TYR A 260 6.08 -9.20 -13.00
CA TYR A 260 5.89 -9.28 -11.56
C TYR A 260 6.10 -10.69 -11.00
N ARG A 261 6.02 -11.75 -11.83
CA ARG A 261 6.40 -13.10 -11.38
C ARG A 261 7.85 -13.21 -10.90
N ASP A 262 8.74 -12.35 -11.39
CA ASP A 262 10.16 -12.33 -11.03
C ASP A 262 10.42 -11.55 -9.74
N VAL A 263 9.42 -10.82 -9.22
CA VAL A 263 9.53 -10.10 -7.95
C VAL A 263 9.30 -11.08 -6.80
N PRO A 264 10.20 -11.15 -5.80
CA PRO A 264 9.97 -11.97 -4.62
C PRO A 264 9.06 -11.21 -3.64
N PHE A 265 7.85 -11.75 -3.42
CA PHE A 265 6.88 -11.17 -2.49
C PHE A 265 6.92 -11.84 -1.10
N GLY A 266 7.65 -12.94 -0.95
CA GLY A 266 7.54 -13.88 0.18
C GLY A 266 6.66 -15.08 -0.18
N ASP A 267 6.42 -15.99 0.78
CA ASP A 267 5.63 -17.21 0.53
C ASP A 267 4.61 -17.45 1.65
N PRO A 268 3.34 -17.05 1.42
CA PRO A 268 2.87 -16.22 0.31
C PRO A 268 3.15 -14.73 0.54
N GLY A 269 3.28 -13.95 -0.55
CA GLY A 269 3.17 -12.52 -0.51
C GLY A 269 1.72 -12.04 -0.50
N ILE A 270 1.51 -10.71 -0.47
CA ILE A 270 0.20 -10.09 -0.68
C ILE A 270 0.30 -9.10 -1.85
N ALA A 271 -0.48 -9.33 -2.90
CA ALA A 271 -0.52 -8.45 -4.08
C ALA A 271 -1.91 -7.83 -4.23
N SER A 272 -1.98 -6.49 -4.17
CA SER A 272 -3.20 -5.71 -4.36
C SER A 272 -3.16 -5.02 -5.72
N PHE A 273 -4.29 -4.97 -6.41
CA PHE A 273 -4.35 -4.50 -7.79
C PHE A 273 -5.25 -3.29 -7.99
N GLY A 274 -4.83 -2.39 -8.89
CA GLY A 274 -5.66 -1.33 -9.43
C GLY A 274 -6.89 -1.92 -10.16
N HIS A 275 -7.99 -1.16 -10.20
CA HIS A 275 -9.22 -1.61 -10.87
C HIS A 275 -9.06 -1.77 -12.39
N GLU A 276 -8.03 -1.15 -12.98
CA GLU A 276 -7.67 -1.29 -14.40
C GLU A 276 -7.03 -2.66 -14.72
N VAL A 277 -6.56 -3.36 -13.71
CA VAL A 277 -5.97 -4.69 -13.88
C VAL A 277 -7.07 -5.73 -13.99
N ASP A 278 -7.01 -6.56 -15.02
CA ASP A 278 -7.87 -7.73 -15.13
C ASP A 278 -7.55 -8.72 -13.99
N LEU A 279 -8.49 -8.84 -13.05
CA LEU A 279 -8.30 -9.68 -11.86
C LEU A 279 -8.08 -11.15 -12.22
N THR A 280 -8.66 -11.65 -13.32
CA THR A 280 -8.45 -13.01 -13.79
C THR A 280 -7.00 -13.23 -14.22
N LYS A 281 -6.43 -12.27 -14.96
CA LYS A 281 -5.01 -12.30 -15.34
C LYS A 281 -4.09 -12.14 -14.14
N ALA A 282 -4.43 -11.24 -13.20
CA ALA A 282 -3.66 -11.10 -11.97
C ALA A 282 -3.58 -12.42 -11.19
N ILE A 283 -4.69 -13.16 -11.09
CA ILE A 283 -4.74 -14.48 -10.47
C ILE A 283 -3.92 -15.51 -11.27
N GLU A 284 -4.01 -15.50 -12.59
CA GLU A 284 -3.23 -16.40 -13.46
C GLU A 284 -1.71 -16.21 -13.24
N PHE A 285 -1.24 -14.96 -13.14
CA PHE A 285 0.19 -14.69 -13.00
C PHE A 285 0.72 -14.77 -11.56
N LEU A 286 -0.09 -14.45 -10.56
CA LEU A 286 0.39 -14.29 -9.18
C LEU A 286 -0.42 -15.06 -8.13
N GLY A 287 -1.53 -15.70 -8.48
CA GLY A 287 -2.41 -16.38 -7.53
C GLY A 287 -1.80 -17.62 -6.86
N ASP A 288 -0.76 -18.20 -7.46
CA ASP A 288 0.05 -19.30 -6.91
C ASP A 288 1.14 -18.81 -5.92
N LYS A 289 1.47 -17.51 -5.92
CA LYS A 289 2.53 -16.91 -5.10
C LYS A 289 2.00 -15.95 -4.03
N CYS A 290 0.88 -15.29 -4.31
CA CYS A 290 0.37 -14.22 -3.47
C CYS A 290 -1.09 -14.43 -3.10
N ILE A 291 -1.45 -13.96 -1.92
CA ILE A 291 -2.81 -13.61 -1.57
C ILE A 291 -3.19 -12.42 -2.44
N ILE A 292 -4.25 -12.53 -3.21
CA ILE A 292 -4.71 -11.49 -4.14
C ILE A 292 -5.69 -10.56 -3.41
N VAL A 293 -5.53 -9.25 -3.58
CA VAL A 293 -6.42 -8.23 -3.02
C VAL A 293 -6.96 -7.35 -4.12
N GLY A 294 -8.26 -7.17 -4.17
CA GLY A 294 -8.86 -6.23 -5.12
C GLY A 294 -10.29 -6.54 -5.53
N ASN A 295 -10.78 -5.89 -6.58
CA ASN A 295 -10.29 -4.59 -7.08
C ASN A 295 -11.46 -3.73 -7.57
N VAL A 296 -12.45 -3.53 -6.66
CA VAL A 296 -13.62 -2.70 -6.96
C VAL A 296 -13.19 -1.26 -7.27
N GLU A 297 -13.71 -0.66 -8.35
CA GLU A 297 -13.35 0.69 -8.76
C GLU A 297 -13.64 1.71 -7.64
N PRO A 298 -12.66 2.50 -7.17
CA PRO A 298 -12.87 3.49 -6.10
C PRO A 298 -13.91 4.56 -6.48
N ARG A 299 -13.99 4.95 -7.75
CA ARG A 299 -15.00 5.90 -8.24
C ARG A 299 -16.41 5.33 -8.13
N LEU A 300 -16.59 4.03 -8.40
CA LEU A 300 -17.87 3.36 -8.23
C LEU A 300 -18.27 3.35 -6.74
N ILE A 301 -17.33 3.07 -5.83
CA ILE A 301 -17.59 3.10 -4.38
C ILE A 301 -17.96 4.51 -3.91
N LEU A 302 -17.37 5.55 -4.50
CA LEU A 302 -17.66 6.94 -4.17
C LEU A 302 -19.02 7.41 -4.69
N MET A 303 -19.36 7.10 -5.94
CA MET A 303 -20.44 7.75 -6.70
C MET A 303 -21.58 6.81 -7.11
N GLY A 304 -21.37 5.51 -7.06
CA GLY A 304 -22.38 4.52 -7.40
C GLY A 304 -23.40 4.31 -6.29
N SER A 305 -24.47 3.57 -6.62
CA SER A 305 -25.43 3.07 -5.66
C SER A 305 -24.87 1.89 -4.85
N PRO A 306 -25.42 1.59 -3.66
CA PRO A 306 -25.06 0.38 -2.91
C PRO A 306 -25.24 -0.91 -3.71
N ASP A 307 -26.27 -1.00 -4.57
CA ASP A 307 -26.52 -2.19 -5.39
C ASP A 307 -25.43 -2.38 -6.47
N GLU A 308 -24.98 -1.30 -7.11
CA GLU A 308 -23.87 -1.36 -8.09
C GLU A 308 -22.56 -1.79 -7.42
N VAL A 309 -22.27 -1.26 -6.23
CA VAL A 309 -21.06 -1.64 -5.46
C VAL A 309 -21.14 -3.09 -4.99
N TYR A 310 -22.33 -3.55 -4.58
CA TYR A 310 -22.57 -4.93 -4.18
C TYR A 310 -22.32 -5.90 -5.34
N GLU A 311 -22.89 -5.66 -6.53
CA GLU A 311 -22.71 -6.53 -7.70
C GLU A 311 -21.23 -6.52 -8.17
N ALA A 312 -20.56 -5.38 -8.20
CA ALA A 312 -19.12 -5.32 -8.52
C ALA A 312 -18.28 -6.09 -7.49
N SER A 313 -18.65 -6.02 -6.21
CA SER A 313 -17.96 -6.76 -5.14
C SER A 313 -18.17 -8.26 -5.28
N LYS A 314 -19.38 -8.71 -5.59
CA LYS A 314 -19.71 -10.10 -5.89
C LYS A 314 -18.87 -10.64 -7.05
N GLU A 315 -18.80 -9.89 -8.16
CA GLU A 315 -17.99 -10.28 -9.32
C GLU A 315 -16.51 -10.44 -8.94
N CYS A 316 -15.95 -9.52 -8.16
CA CYS A 316 -14.58 -9.63 -7.66
C CYS A 316 -14.40 -10.87 -6.76
N ILE A 317 -15.35 -11.19 -5.88
CA ILE A 317 -15.30 -12.36 -5.00
C ILE A 317 -15.33 -13.66 -5.84
N GLU A 318 -16.23 -13.75 -6.82
CA GLU A 318 -16.37 -14.93 -7.68
C GLU A 318 -15.09 -15.20 -8.50
N LYS A 319 -14.42 -14.15 -8.98
CA LYS A 319 -13.12 -14.26 -9.62
C LYS A 319 -12.01 -14.60 -8.61
N GLY A 320 -11.99 -13.86 -7.49
CA GLY A 320 -10.94 -13.93 -6.48
C GLY A 320 -10.82 -15.29 -5.79
N LYS A 321 -11.94 -15.99 -5.57
CA LYS A 321 -11.95 -17.36 -5.03
C LYS A 321 -11.16 -18.39 -5.81
N LYS A 322 -10.76 -18.07 -7.04
CA LYS A 322 -9.90 -18.93 -7.87
C LYS A 322 -8.42 -18.77 -7.56
N ALA A 323 -8.04 -17.79 -6.74
CA ALA A 323 -6.64 -17.60 -6.33
C ALA A 323 -6.20 -18.70 -5.35
N GLU A 324 -5.15 -19.43 -5.69
CA GLU A 324 -4.67 -20.58 -4.91
C GLU A 324 -4.25 -20.21 -3.49
N ARG A 325 -3.58 -19.05 -3.32
CA ARG A 325 -3.11 -18.55 -2.02
C ARG A 325 -4.17 -17.75 -1.25
N GLY A 326 -5.36 -17.62 -1.80
CA GLY A 326 -6.49 -16.91 -1.20
C GLY A 326 -6.72 -15.50 -1.74
N PHE A 327 -7.85 -14.94 -1.32
CA PHE A 327 -8.34 -13.67 -1.81
C PHE A 327 -8.90 -12.80 -0.68
N MET A 328 -8.72 -11.49 -0.83
CA MET A 328 -9.38 -10.47 0.01
C MET A 328 -10.06 -9.45 -0.93
N LEU A 329 -11.32 -9.16 -0.66
CA LEU A 329 -12.03 -8.10 -1.38
C LEU A 329 -11.53 -6.73 -0.94
N GLY A 330 -11.24 -5.85 -1.88
CA GLY A 330 -10.87 -4.48 -1.60
C GLY A 330 -11.16 -3.53 -2.76
N PRO A 331 -11.08 -2.22 -2.53
CA PRO A 331 -11.06 -1.27 -3.63
C PRO A 331 -9.77 -1.40 -4.43
N GLY A 332 -9.81 -1.01 -5.70
CA GLY A 332 -8.64 -1.02 -6.59
C GLY A 332 -7.59 0.05 -6.30
N CYS A 333 -7.81 0.91 -5.34
CA CYS A 333 -6.87 1.88 -4.78
C CYS A 333 -7.41 2.37 -3.44
N GLU A 334 -6.77 3.40 -2.85
CA GLU A 334 -7.23 4.01 -1.61
C GLU A 334 -8.72 4.43 -1.69
N LEU A 335 -9.49 4.01 -0.69
CA LEU A 335 -10.90 4.37 -0.57
C LEU A 335 -11.03 5.88 -0.42
N PRO A 336 -11.79 6.58 -1.31
CA PRO A 336 -11.94 8.02 -1.21
C PRO A 336 -12.53 8.43 0.15
N PRO A 337 -12.01 9.49 0.79
CA PRO A 337 -12.43 9.88 2.13
C PRO A 337 -13.94 10.13 2.29
N THR A 338 -14.58 10.60 1.23
CA THR A 338 -16.02 10.94 1.20
C THR A 338 -16.92 9.83 0.67
N SER A 339 -16.40 8.59 0.55
CA SER A 339 -17.21 7.45 0.13
C SER A 339 -18.41 7.24 1.07
N PRO A 340 -19.63 7.02 0.52
CA PRO A 340 -20.80 6.75 1.35
C PRO A 340 -20.63 5.50 2.20
N ALA A 341 -20.95 5.59 3.50
CA ALA A 341 -20.88 4.44 4.41
C ALA A 341 -21.70 3.23 3.91
N GLY A 342 -22.86 3.49 3.27
CA GLY A 342 -23.71 2.46 2.67
C GLY A 342 -23.00 1.66 1.57
N ASN A 343 -22.15 2.32 0.78
CA ASN A 343 -21.37 1.66 -0.29
C ASN A 343 -20.26 0.78 0.30
N VAL A 344 -19.62 1.21 1.39
CA VAL A 344 -18.64 0.37 2.10
C VAL A 344 -19.32 -0.84 2.76
N TRP A 345 -20.53 -0.65 3.31
CA TRP A 345 -21.36 -1.74 3.81
C TRP A 345 -21.83 -2.69 2.71
N ALA A 346 -22.08 -2.21 1.50
CA ALA A 346 -22.43 -3.06 0.35
C ALA A 346 -21.28 -4.03 0.01
N MET A 347 -20.01 -3.58 0.06
CA MET A 347 -18.84 -4.47 -0.09
C MET A 347 -18.85 -5.55 1.01
N ARG A 348 -19.09 -5.15 2.26
CA ARG A 348 -19.14 -6.08 3.38
C ARG A 348 -20.29 -7.08 3.21
N LYS A 349 -21.48 -6.62 2.81
CA LYS A 349 -22.66 -7.47 2.55
C LYS A 349 -22.37 -8.52 1.47
N ALA A 350 -21.69 -8.14 0.39
CA ALA A 350 -21.29 -9.08 -0.65
C ALA A 350 -20.35 -10.19 -0.10
N ILE A 351 -19.46 -9.85 0.84
CA ILE A 351 -18.63 -10.86 1.52
C ILE A 351 -19.49 -11.79 2.38
N ASP A 352 -20.46 -11.26 3.12
CA ASP A 352 -21.34 -12.08 3.98
C ASP A 352 -22.21 -13.06 3.17
N ASP A 353 -22.59 -12.67 1.93
CA ASP A 353 -23.43 -13.49 1.06
C ASP A 353 -22.62 -14.48 0.19
N PHE A 354 -21.43 -14.08 -0.25
CA PHE A 354 -20.64 -14.83 -1.25
C PHE A 354 -19.21 -15.16 -0.78
N GLY A 355 -18.75 -14.64 0.34
CA GLY A 355 -17.39 -14.87 0.86
C GLY A 355 -17.28 -16.18 1.64
#